data_c9898d8007192b3d1f435795d4bafbc3
#
_entry.id   c9898d8007192b3d1f435795d4bafbc3
#
_cell.length_a   1.000
_cell.length_b   1.000
_cell.length_c   1.000
_cell.angle_alpha   90.00
_cell.angle_beta   90.00
_cell.angle_gamma   90.00
#
_symmetry.space_group_name_H-M   'P 1'
#
loop_
_entity.id
_entity.type
_entity.pdbx_description
1 polymer ?
#
loop_
_entity_poly.entity_id
_entity_poly.type
_entity_poly.pdbx_seq_one_letter_code
_entity_poly.pdbx_strand_id
1 'polypeptide(L)'
;MWFLLRSPELAEEFERLMTDDREIVRGSLDTVADWRLTRPADVPGQSIGQADYVLIAEIVEVERFEQQASDRVEQLADDLAHLVSSRGMLVVRPVV
;
A
#
# COMPACT_ATOMS: atom_id res chain seq x y z
N MET A 1 3.16 3.06 0.28
CA MET A 1 1.83 3.72 0.25
C MET A 1 1.27 3.83 1.65
N TRP A 2 0.64 4.93 1.95
CA TRP A 2 -0.10 5.09 3.20
C TRP A 2 -1.58 5.34 2.91
N PHE A 3 -2.42 4.96 3.86
CA PHE A 3 -3.88 5.03 3.72
C PHE A 3 -4.51 5.56 4.99
N LEU A 4 -5.48 6.45 4.83
CA LEU A 4 -6.35 6.92 5.89
C LEU A 4 -7.78 6.46 5.57
N LEU A 5 -8.38 5.70 6.47
CA LEU A 5 -9.74 5.17 6.26
C LEU A 5 -10.79 6.26 6.48
N ARG A 6 -11.91 6.14 5.78
CA ARG A 6 -13.07 7.01 5.98
C ARG A 6 -13.71 6.82 7.36
N SER A 7 -13.64 5.59 7.89
CA SER A 7 -14.19 5.23 9.18
C SER A 7 -13.45 4.02 9.74
N PRO A 8 -13.23 3.95 11.07
CA PRO A 8 -12.57 2.79 11.70
C PRO A 8 -13.30 1.46 11.44
N GLU A 9 -14.61 1.48 11.25
CA GLU A 9 -15.40 0.27 10.99
C GLU A 9 -15.06 -0.39 9.65
N LEU A 10 -14.38 0.32 8.74
CA LEU A 10 -14.00 -0.20 7.43
C LEU A 10 -12.69 -0.97 7.45
N ALA A 11 -12.03 -1.10 8.61
CA ALA A 11 -10.72 -1.73 8.73
C ALA A 11 -10.72 -3.18 8.24
N GLU A 12 -11.71 -3.97 8.62
CA GLU A 12 -11.80 -5.38 8.25
C GLU A 12 -11.96 -5.55 6.73
N GLU A 13 -12.83 -4.76 6.12
CA GLU A 13 -13.03 -4.77 4.68
C GLU A 13 -11.78 -4.32 3.94
N PHE A 14 -11.10 -3.28 4.43
CA PHE A 14 -9.84 -2.81 3.88
C PHE A 14 -8.78 -3.89 3.92
N GLU A 15 -8.59 -4.55 5.06
CA GLU A 15 -7.57 -5.61 5.22
C GLU A 15 -7.85 -6.80 4.31
N ARG A 16 -9.11 -7.18 4.13
CA ARG A 16 -9.51 -8.25 3.21
C ARG A 16 -9.18 -7.89 1.76
N LEU A 17 -9.52 -6.69 1.34
CA LEU A 17 -9.26 -6.21 -0.01
C LEU A 17 -7.76 -6.14 -0.28
N MET A 18 -6.97 -5.66 0.68
CA MET A 18 -5.52 -5.60 0.55
C MET A 18 -4.88 -6.99 0.54
N THR A 19 -5.43 -7.96 1.26
CA THR A 19 -4.98 -9.34 1.22
C THR A 19 -5.18 -9.94 -0.17
N ASP A 20 -6.32 -9.67 -0.80
CA ASP A 20 -6.61 -10.11 -2.17
C ASP A 20 -5.64 -9.45 -3.17
N ASP A 21 -5.35 -8.17 -2.99
CA ASP A 21 -4.37 -7.45 -3.81
C ASP A 21 -2.98 -8.08 -3.71
N ARG A 22 -2.57 -8.45 -2.51
CA ARG A 22 -1.28 -9.13 -2.27
C ARG A 22 -1.15 -10.40 -3.12
N GLU A 23 -2.19 -11.20 -3.18
CA GLU A 23 -2.18 -12.44 -3.97
C GLU A 23 -2.09 -12.15 -5.47
N ILE A 24 -2.81 -11.13 -5.94
CA ILE A 24 -2.74 -10.69 -7.34
C ILE A 24 -1.33 -10.22 -7.69
N VAL A 25 -0.74 -9.39 -6.83
CA VAL A 25 0.62 -8.86 -7.02
C VAL A 25 1.64 -9.99 -7.08
N ARG A 26 1.55 -10.97 -6.17
CA ARG A 26 2.46 -12.12 -6.16
C ARG A 26 2.39 -12.94 -7.44
N GLY A 27 1.20 -13.05 -8.03
CA GLY A 27 0.98 -13.84 -9.23
C GLY A 27 1.31 -13.12 -10.54
N SER A 28 1.39 -11.78 -10.54
CA SER A 28 1.45 -11.01 -11.77
C SER A 28 2.58 -9.97 -11.86
N LEU A 29 3.16 -9.57 -10.73
CA LEU A 29 4.20 -8.52 -10.71
C LEU A 29 5.52 -9.08 -10.15
N ASP A 30 6.36 -9.58 -11.03
CA ASP A 30 7.67 -10.14 -10.67
C ASP A 30 8.68 -9.06 -10.23
N THR A 31 8.37 -7.79 -10.45
CA THR A 31 9.19 -6.65 -9.98
C THR A 31 8.94 -6.29 -8.52
N VAL A 32 7.93 -6.90 -7.87
CA VAL A 32 7.68 -6.73 -6.44
C VAL A 32 8.28 -7.90 -5.69
N ALA A 33 9.40 -7.66 -5.00
CA ALA A 33 10.12 -8.69 -4.27
C ALA A 33 9.54 -8.93 -2.87
N ASP A 34 8.92 -7.93 -2.26
CA ASP A 34 8.27 -8.03 -0.96
C ASP A 34 7.07 -7.10 -0.90
N TRP A 35 6.05 -7.50 -0.14
CA TRP A 35 4.82 -6.75 0.02
C TRP A 35 4.30 -6.96 1.44
N ARG A 36 4.24 -5.90 2.24
CA ARG A 36 3.77 -5.98 3.62
C ARG A 36 2.83 -4.83 3.94
N LEU A 37 1.66 -5.16 4.45
CA LEU A 37 0.75 -4.19 4.99
C LEU A 37 1.00 -4.08 6.50
N THR A 38 1.19 -2.85 6.98
CA THR A 38 1.50 -2.59 8.38
C THR A 38 0.52 -1.57 8.96
N ARG A 39 0.41 -1.59 10.29
CA ARG A 39 -0.22 -0.51 11.05
C ARG A 39 0.88 0.27 11.78
N PRO A 40 0.76 1.59 11.88
CA PRO A 40 1.67 2.36 12.72
C PRO A 40 1.62 1.85 14.16
N ALA A 41 2.78 1.66 14.77
CA ALA A 41 2.87 1.28 16.17
C ALA A 41 2.66 2.51 17.06
N ASP A 42 1.99 2.31 18.20
CA ASP A 42 1.83 3.36 19.20
C ASP A 42 3.11 3.44 20.04
N VAL A 43 4.05 4.26 19.59
CA VAL A 43 5.35 4.46 20.23
C VAL A 43 5.44 5.89 20.75
N PRO A 44 5.70 6.10 22.06
CA PRO A 44 5.85 7.44 22.61
C PRO A 44 6.89 8.27 21.86
N GLY A 45 6.54 9.50 21.54
CA GLY A 45 7.43 10.40 20.79
C GLY A 45 7.45 10.19 19.30
N GLN A 46 6.76 9.19 18.77
CA GLN A 46 6.64 8.96 17.34
C GLN A 46 5.68 9.98 16.74
N SER A 47 6.21 10.77 15.81
CA SER A 47 5.40 11.71 15.02
C SER A 47 5.22 11.13 13.62
N ILE A 48 4.32 10.19 13.48
CA ILE A 48 3.86 9.75 12.18
C ILE A 48 2.59 10.52 11.85
N GLY A 49 2.43 10.83 10.58
CA GLY A 49 1.18 11.40 10.10
C GLY A 49 0.00 10.52 10.46
N GLN A 50 -1.19 10.95 10.14
CA GLN A 50 -2.44 10.31 10.54
C GLN A 50 -2.81 9.08 9.71
N ALA A 51 -1.81 8.29 9.29
CA ALA A 51 -2.08 7.09 8.49
C ALA A 51 -2.62 5.96 9.38
N ASP A 52 -3.67 5.30 8.91
CA ASP A 52 -4.19 4.09 9.56
C ASP A 52 -3.40 2.84 9.14
N TYR A 53 -2.91 2.83 7.91
CA TYR A 53 -2.13 1.72 7.36
C TYR A 53 -0.97 2.24 6.51
N VAL A 54 0.11 1.48 6.49
CA VAL A 54 1.24 1.71 5.60
C VAL A 54 1.58 0.42 4.87
N LEU A 55 1.54 0.47 3.55
CA LEU A 55 2.00 -0.62 2.69
C LEU A 55 3.46 -0.38 2.34
N ILE A 56 4.31 -1.35 2.67
CA ILE A 56 5.73 -1.33 2.33
C ILE A 56 5.99 -2.42 1.30
N ALA A 57 6.47 -2.03 0.15
CA ALA A 57 6.81 -2.97 -0.91
C ALA A 57 8.24 -2.74 -1.38
N GLU A 58 9.00 -3.82 -1.53
CA GLU A 58 10.31 -3.78 -2.15
C GLU A 58 10.16 -3.98 -3.64
N ILE A 59 10.66 -3.03 -4.42
CA ILE A 59 10.54 -3.03 -5.87
C ILE A 59 11.93 -3.19 -6.46
N VAL A 60 12.08 -4.17 -7.35
CA VAL A 60 13.26 -4.34 -8.19
C VAL A 60 12.93 -3.82 -9.59
N GLU A 61 13.89 -3.21 -10.27
CA GLU A 61 13.69 -2.64 -11.61
C GLU A 61 12.51 -1.66 -11.67
N VAL A 62 12.66 -0.52 -11.02
CA VAL A 62 11.58 0.49 -10.86
C VAL A 62 10.91 0.86 -12.18
N GLU A 63 11.67 1.03 -13.25
CA GLU A 63 11.12 1.42 -14.56
C GLU A 63 10.19 0.35 -15.13
N ARG A 64 10.57 -0.92 -14.99
CA ARG A 64 9.75 -2.04 -15.42
C ARG A 64 8.52 -2.18 -14.53
N PHE A 65 8.67 -1.94 -13.23
CA PHE A 65 7.53 -1.91 -12.31
C PHE A 65 6.51 -0.86 -12.72
N GLU A 66 6.94 0.35 -13.06
CA GLU A 66 6.03 1.41 -13.51
C GLU A 66 5.22 0.98 -14.73
N GLN A 67 5.83 0.29 -15.68
CA GLN A 67 5.14 -0.23 -16.87
C GLN A 67 4.16 -1.34 -16.53
N GLN A 68 4.54 -2.26 -15.62
CA GLN A 68 3.71 -3.40 -15.27
C GLN A 68 2.56 -3.03 -14.35
N ALA A 69 2.77 -2.09 -13.44
CA ALA A 69 1.90 -1.88 -12.30
C ALA A 69 0.89 -0.75 -12.48
N SER A 70 0.99 0.06 -13.53
CA SER A 70 0.12 1.23 -13.68
C SER A 70 -1.36 0.86 -13.64
N ASP A 71 -1.77 -0.15 -14.39
CA ASP A 71 -3.16 -0.61 -14.43
C ASP A 71 -3.58 -1.19 -13.07
N ARG A 72 -2.68 -1.93 -12.41
CA ARG A 72 -2.97 -2.52 -11.10
C ARG A 72 -3.12 -1.45 -10.02
N VAL A 73 -2.29 -0.43 -10.06
CA VAL A 73 -2.37 0.69 -9.09
C VAL A 73 -3.67 1.47 -9.29
N GLU A 74 -4.06 1.73 -10.52
CA GLU A 74 -5.33 2.40 -10.83
C GLU A 74 -6.52 1.56 -10.37
N GLN A 75 -6.50 0.26 -10.62
CA GLN A 75 -7.57 -0.63 -10.20
C GLN A 75 -7.67 -0.69 -8.68
N LEU A 76 -6.54 -0.76 -7.98
CA LEU A 76 -6.53 -0.74 -6.52
C LEU A 76 -7.09 0.58 -5.99
N ALA A 77 -6.72 1.70 -6.60
CA ALA A 77 -7.26 3.01 -6.22
C ALA A 77 -8.78 3.07 -6.36
N ASP A 78 -9.32 2.53 -7.45
CA ASP A 78 -10.75 2.46 -7.68
C ASP A 78 -11.45 1.56 -6.65
N ASP A 79 -10.87 0.39 -6.37
CA ASP A 79 -11.41 -0.57 -5.40
C ASP A 79 -11.42 0.01 -3.97
N LEU A 80 -10.45 0.85 -3.65
CA LEU A 80 -10.32 1.47 -2.32
C LEU A 80 -11.08 2.79 -2.17
N ALA A 81 -11.59 3.36 -3.24
CA ALA A 81 -12.15 4.72 -3.22
C ALA A 81 -13.27 4.91 -2.19
N HIS A 82 -14.07 3.88 -1.92
CA HIS A 82 -15.15 3.94 -0.93
C HIS A 82 -14.67 3.67 0.51
N LEU A 83 -13.45 3.19 0.69
CA LEU A 83 -12.89 2.84 2.00
C LEU A 83 -11.93 3.90 2.55
N VAL A 84 -11.19 4.58 1.68
CA VAL A 84 -10.16 5.53 2.10
C VAL A 84 -10.57 6.97 1.83
N SER A 85 -10.26 7.85 2.77
CA SER A 85 -10.46 9.30 2.62
C SER A 85 -9.23 9.97 2.01
N SER A 86 -8.05 9.36 2.20
CA SER A 86 -6.80 9.92 1.70
C SER A 86 -5.76 8.80 1.56
N ARG A 87 -4.88 8.94 0.58
CA ARG A 87 -3.77 8.03 0.35
C ARG A 87 -2.60 8.77 -0.27
N GLY A 88 -1.41 8.21 -0.11
CA GLY A 88 -0.21 8.75 -0.75
C GLY A 88 0.80 7.65 -1.02
N MET A 89 1.75 7.94 -1.90
CA MET A 89 2.82 7.02 -2.26
C MET A 89 4.14 7.78 -2.34
N LEU A 90 5.19 7.14 -1.85
CA LEU A 90 6.55 7.65 -1.96
C LEU A 90 7.45 6.50 -2.39
N VAL A 91 8.22 6.71 -3.44
CA VAL A 91 9.25 5.78 -3.88
C VAL A 91 10.59 6.29 -3.38
N VAL A 92 11.31 5.44 -2.66
CA VAL A 92 12.60 5.80 -2.07
C VAL A 92 13.68 4.83 -2.56
N ARG A 93 14.93 5.31 -2.56
CA ARG A 93 16.09 4.49 -2.88
C ARG A 93 17.03 4.46 -1.69
N PRO A 94 17.61 3.29 -1.32
CA PRO A 94 18.62 3.23 -0.29
C PRO A 94 19.83 4.09 -0.67
N VAL A 95 20.36 4.80 0.30
CA VAL A 95 21.57 5.62 0.11
C VAL A 95 22.83 4.87 0.60
N VAL A 96 22.62 3.94 1.50
CA VAL A 96 23.67 3.09 2.07
C VAL A 96 23.24 1.64 2.13
#